data_be1ef804e4974558e8f1ae0e4a9b91ac
#
_entry.id   be1ef804e4974558e8f1ae0e4a9b91ac
#
_cell.length_a   1.000
_cell.length_b   1.000
_cell.length_c   1.000
_cell.angle_alpha   90.00
_cell.angle_beta   90.00
_cell.angle_gamma   90.00
#
_symmetry.space_group_name_H-M   'P 1'
#
loop_
_entity.id
_entity.type
_entity.pdbx_description
1 polymer ?
#
loop_
_entity_poly.entity_id
_entity_poly.type
_entity_poly.pdbx_seq_one_letter_code
_entity_poly.pdbx_strand_id
1 'polypeptide(L)'
;MTTSVTTETNKFIKQELSNVLKEYDYGVIPNSIKILPTKSLNPDAHQSSLFQLTLLENIKLIITIAEEGYIITEADPVDVIVNEDLECAKKWINKPFETMEALLLAVSPKFGDKFHQALFSNLSNLSQQSIGNITNN
;
A
#
# COMPACT_ATOMS: atom_id res chain seq x y z
N MET A 1 12.43 -25.59 -17.82
CA MET A 1 11.03 -25.47 -17.44
C MET A 1 10.78 -24.20 -16.67
N THR A 2 10.29 -23.23 -17.37
CA THR A 2 10.07 -21.89 -16.84
C THR A 2 8.71 -21.73 -16.18
N THR A 3 7.79 -22.70 -16.36
CA THR A 3 6.41 -22.58 -15.88
C THR A 3 6.28 -22.66 -14.37
N SER A 4 7.11 -23.44 -13.68
CA SER A 4 7.04 -23.56 -12.22
C SER A 4 7.49 -22.29 -11.51
N VAL A 5 8.54 -21.64 -12.02
CA VAL A 5 9.06 -20.38 -11.44
C VAL A 5 8.05 -19.25 -11.61
N THR A 6 7.42 -19.15 -12.79
CA THR A 6 6.41 -18.15 -13.07
C THR A 6 5.19 -18.32 -12.15
N THR A 7 4.78 -19.56 -11.90
CA THR A 7 3.65 -19.87 -11.03
C THR A 7 3.93 -19.46 -9.59
N GLU A 8 5.15 -19.72 -9.09
CA GLU A 8 5.54 -19.33 -7.74
C GLU A 8 5.58 -17.81 -7.57
N THR A 9 6.12 -17.10 -8.56
CA THR A 9 6.15 -15.64 -8.56
C THR A 9 4.73 -15.07 -8.54
N ASN A 10 3.83 -15.64 -9.35
CA ASN A 10 2.43 -15.21 -9.38
C ASN A 10 1.73 -15.46 -8.05
N LYS A 11 1.99 -16.58 -7.39
CA LYS A 11 1.43 -16.88 -6.08
C LYS A 11 1.93 -15.90 -5.03
N PHE A 12 3.22 -15.59 -5.06
CA PHE A 12 3.81 -14.61 -4.15
C PHE A 12 3.15 -13.24 -4.31
N ILE A 13 3.01 -12.78 -5.54
CA ILE A 13 2.40 -11.49 -5.86
C ILE A 13 0.95 -11.45 -5.41
N LYS A 14 0.17 -12.50 -5.67
CA LYS A 14 -1.22 -12.58 -5.24
C LYS A 14 -1.34 -12.55 -3.72
N GLN A 15 -0.44 -13.22 -3.02
CA GLN A 15 -0.42 -13.24 -1.56
C GLN A 15 -0.08 -11.87 -1.01
N GLU A 16 0.91 -11.19 -1.60
CA GLU A 16 1.26 -9.83 -1.21
C GLU A 16 0.10 -8.87 -1.40
N LEU A 17 -0.60 -8.94 -2.54
CA LEU A 17 -1.77 -8.13 -2.80
C LEU A 17 -2.88 -8.39 -1.80
N SER A 18 -3.11 -9.66 -1.45
CA SER A 18 -4.10 -10.03 -0.45
C SER A 18 -3.76 -9.43 0.92
N ASN A 19 -2.48 -9.46 1.29
CA ASN A 19 -2.02 -8.87 2.53
C ASN A 19 -2.21 -7.35 2.55
N VAL A 20 -1.88 -6.69 1.43
CA VAL A 20 -2.08 -5.25 1.29
C VAL A 20 -3.55 -4.88 1.46
N LEU A 21 -4.44 -5.66 0.83
CA LEU A 21 -5.88 -5.44 0.95
C LEU A 21 -6.35 -5.51 2.39
N LYS A 22 -5.84 -6.47 3.15
CA LYS A 22 -6.26 -6.68 4.54
C LYS A 22 -5.62 -5.67 5.50
N GLU A 23 -4.34 -5.38 5.31
CA GLU A 23 -3.59 -4.57 6.27
C GLU A 23 -3.83 -3.07 6.13
N TYR A 24 -4.06 -2.59 4.91
CA TYR A 24 -4.07 -1.16 4.65
C TYR A 24 -5.42 -0.58 4.24
N ASP A 25 -6.45 -1.40 4.18
CA ASP A 25 -7.79 -0.93 3.80
C ASP A 25 -8.31 0.18 4.73
N TYR A 26 -7.94 0.14 6.00
CA TYR A 26 -8.35 1.16 6.96
C TYR A 26 -7.73 2.55 6.68
N GLY A 27 -6.61 2.58 5.99
CA GLY A 27 -5.84 3.80 5.76
C GLY A 27 -6.00 4.40 4.37
N VAL A 28 -6.92 3.85 3.57
CA VAL A 28 -7.24 4.36 2.24
C VAL A 28 -8.77 4.46 2.13
N ILE A 29 -9.28 5.01 1.02
CA ILE A 29 -10.72 5.02 0.80
C ILE A 29 -11.20 3.57 0.76
N PRO A 30 -12.25 3.21 1.52
CA PRO A 30 -12.73 1.82 1.57
C PRO A 30 -13.10 1.29 0.19
N ASN A 31 -12.72 0.05 -0.06
CA ASN A 31 -13.01 -0.66 -1.32
C ASN A 31 -12.35 -0.05 -2.55
N SER A 32 -11.34 0.81 -2.36
CA SER A 32 -10.64 1.45 -3.49
C SER A 32 -9.49 0.60 -4.03
N ILE A 33 -9.00 -0.37 -3.27
CA ILE A 33 -7.87 -1.19 -3.70
C ILE A 33 -8.37 -2.23 -4.70
N LYS A 34 -7.88 -2.15 -5.94
CA LYS A 34 -8.29 -3.04 -7.03
C LYS A 34 -7.07 -3.52 -7.79
N ILE A 35 -7.03 -4.83 -8.05
CA ILE A 35 -5.98 -5.41 -8.88
C ILE A 35 -6.31 -5.10 -10.33
N LEU A 36 -5.34 -4.56 -11.05
CA LEU A 36 -5.49 -4.22 -12.45
C LEU A 36 -4.93 -5.33 -13.33
N PRO A 37 -5.60 -5.63 -14.47
CA PRO A 37 -5.05 -6.62 -15.39
C PRO A 37 -3.80 -6.08 -16.05
N THR A 38 -2.74 -6.87 -16.07
CA THR A 38 -1.53 -6.55 -16.78
C THR A 38 -1.60 -7.18 -18.17
N LYS A 39 -1.67 -6.35 -19.19
CA LYS A 39 -1.56 -6.80 -20.57
C LYS A 39 -0.10 -6.69 -20.98
N SER A 40 0.64 -7.77 -20.81
CA SER A 40 1.98 -7.84 -21.37
C SER A 40 1.89 -8.41 -22.77
N LEU A 41 2.24 -7.62 -23.76
CA LEU A 41 2.33 -8.06 -25.15
C LEU A 41 3.57 -8.91 -25.39
N ASN A 42 4.49 -8.92 -24.44
CA ASN A 42 5.74 -9.66 -24.54
C ASN A 42 5.73 -10.77 -23.49
N PRO A 43 5.66 -12.06 -23.90
CA PRO A 43 5.64 -13.17 -22.96
C PRO A 43 6.91 -13.30 -22.12
N ASP A 44 8.00 -12.68 -22.55
CA ASP A 44 9.26 -12.70 -21.82
C ASP A 44 9.37 -11.55 -20.82
N ALA A 45 8.46 -10.57 -20.86
CA ALA A 45 8.45 -9.49 -19.89
C ALA A 45 7.99 -10.03 -18.54
N HIS A 46 8.71 -9.66 -17.49
CA HIS A 46 8.29 -9.98 -16.12
C HIS A 46 6.92 -9.38 -15.89
N GLN A 47 5.95 -10.23 -15.57
CA GLN A 47 4.60 -9.78 -15.27
C GLN A 47 4.64 -9.07 -13.94
N SER A 48 4.73 -7.73 -13.99
CA SER A 48 4.58 -6.92 -12.80
C SER A 48 3.08 -6.82 -12.50
N SER A 49 2.71 -7.01 -11.25
CA SER A 49 1.32 -6.81 -10.84
C SER A 49 1.05 -5.35 -10.61
N LEU A 50 -0.02 -4.87 -11.23
CA LEU A 50 -0.51 -3.51 -11.06
C LEU A 50 -1.75 -3.54 -10.18
N PHE A 51 -1.85 -2.60 -9.27
CA PHE A 51 -3.08 -2.37 -8.54
C PHE A 51 -3.31 -0.87 -8.37
N GLN A 52 -4.55 -0.50 -8.14
CA GLN A 52 -4.89 0.89 -7.85
C GLN A 52 -5.45 1.00 -6.45
N LEU A 53 -5.27 2.16 -5.85
CA LEU A 53 -5.94 2.52 -4.61
C LEU A 53 -6.21 4.02 -4.64
N THR A 54 -7.14 4.46 -3.78
CA THR A 54 -7.41 5.87 -3.61
C THR A 54 -7.04 6.26 -2.19
N LEU A 55 -6.14 7.24 -2.08
CA LEU A 55 -5.72 7.78 -0.79
C LEU A 55 -6.87 8.50 -0.11
N LEU A 56 -6.81 8.63 1.20
CA LEU A 56 -7.79 9.42 1.96
C LEU A 56 -7.86 10.87 1.49
N GLU A 57 -6.81 11.35 0.84
CA GLU A 57 -6.76 12.68 0.21
C GLU A 57 -7.48 12.75 -1.14
N ASN A 58 -8.17 11.69 -1.55
CA ASN A 58 -8.84 11.59 -2.85
C ASN A 58 -7.87 11.64 -4.03
N ILE A 59 -6.74 10.98 -3.90
CA ILE A 59 -5.75 10.82 -4.96
C ILE A 59 -5.70 9.35 -5.34
N LYS A 60 -5.96 9.05 -6.61
CA LYS A 60 -5.87 7.68 -7.11
C LYS A 60 -4.43 7.39 -7.50
N LEU A 61 -3.89 6.32 -6.94
CA LEU A 61 -2.53 5.84 -7.26
C LEU A 61 -2.62 4.55 -8.05
N ILE A 62 -1.74 4.41 -9.03
CA ILE A 62 -1.47 3.13 -9.68
C ILE A 62 -0.09 2.70 -9.25
N ILE A 63 -0.01 1.50 -8.69
CA ILE A 63 1.19 0.98 -8.04
C ILE A 63 1.56 -0.35 -8.68
N THR A 64 2.85 -0.50 -8.99
CA THR A 64 3.42 -1.73 -9.52
C THR A 64 4.21 -2.42 -8.42
N ILE A 65 4.05 -3.74 -8.29
CA ILE A 65 4.91 -4.56 -7.44
C ILE A 65 6.02 -5.11 -8.32
N ALA A 66 7.26 -4.75 -8.02
CA ALA A 66 8.44 -5.16 -8.76
C ALA A 66 9.47 -5.73 -7.78
N GLU A 67 10.58 -6.22 -8.31
CA GLU A 67 11.66 -6.74 -7.47
C GLU A 67 12.23 -5.67 -6.54
N GLU A 68 12.27 -4.43 -6.98
CA GLU A 68 12.76 -3.31 -6.18
C GLU A 68 11.78 -2.90 -5.09
N GLY A 69 10.54 -3.37 -5.16
CA GLY A 69 9.51 -3.03 -4.19
C GLY A 69 8.25 -2.47 -4.84
N TYR A 70 7.61 -1.54 -4.16
CA TYR A 70 6.36 -0.93 -4.59
C TYR A 70 6.66 0.40 -5.27
N ILE A 71 6.20 0.57 -6.51
CA ILE A 71 6.51 1.74 -7.33
C ILE A 71 5.21 2.41 -7.77
N ILE A 72 5.06 3.69 -7.45
CA ILE A 72 3.93 4.48 -7.95
C ILE A 72 4.22 4.83 -9.41
N THR A 73 3.34 4.42 -10.31
CA THR A 73 3.47 4.74 -11.73
C THR A 73 2.60 5.90 -12.15
N GLU A 74 1.45 6.11 -11.49
CA GLU A 74 0.55 7.22 -11.78
C GLU A 74 -0.09 7.71 -10.50
N ALA A 75 -0.34 9.02 -10.46
CA ALA A 75 -1.07 9.68 -9.37
C ALA A 75 -2.00 10.72 -9.98
N ASP A 76 -3.32 10.54 -9.78
CA ASP A 76 -4.33 11.41 -10.36
C ASP A 76 -5.34 11.83 -9.31
N PRO A 77 -5.82 13.09 -9.33
CA PRO A 77 -6.86 13.50 -8.40
C PRO A 77 -8.20 12.89 -8.81
N VAL A 78 -8.99 12.49 -7.82
CA VAL A 78 -10.36 12.04 -8.06
C VAL A 78 -11.24 13.25 -8.36
N ASP A 79 -11.00 14.35 -7.64
CA ASP A 79 -11.69 15.62 -7.84
C ASP A 79 -10.75 16.66 -8.44
N VAL A 80 -11.31 17.61 -9.20
CA VAL A 80 -10.54 18.65 -9.90
C VAL A 80 -10.17 19.78 -8.95
N ILE A 81 -9.66 19.47 -7.77
CA ILE A 81 -9.22 20.49 -6.81
C ILE A 81 -7.68 20.48 -6.79
N VAL A 82 -7.09 21.69 -6.87
CA VAL A 82 -5.64 21.84 -6.74
C VAL A 82 -5.25 21.35 -5.35
N ASN A 83 -4.42 20.33 -5.32
CA ASN A 83 -4.11 19.62 -4.10
C ASN A 83 -2.59 19.53 -3.93
N GLU A 84 -2.10 20.09 -2.82
CA GLU A 84 -0.68 20.00 -2.47
C GLU A 84 -0.25 18.56 -2.25
N ASP A 85 -1.18 17.73 -1.77
CA ASP A 85 -0.92 16.30 -1.56
C ASP A 85 -0.67 15.58 -2.88
N LEU A 86 -1.35 16.01 -3.96
CA LEU A 86 -1.11 15.45 -5.29
C LEU A 86 0.32 15.74 -5.75
N GLU A 87 0.79 16.95 -5.55
CA GLU A 87 2.17 17.33 -5.90
C GLU A 87 3.18 16.50 -5.08
N CYS A 88 2.88 16.27 -3.82
CA CYS A 88 3.71 15.42 -2.97
C CYS A 88 3.76 13.99 -3.51
N ALA A 89 2.61 13.43 -3.88
CA ALA A 89 2.56 12.07 -4.45
C ALA A 89 3.31 11.98 -5.76
N LYS A 90 3.20 13.00 -6.62
CA LYS A 90 3.89 13.02 -7.91
C LYS A 90 5.41 13.01 -7.78
N LYS A 91 5.94 13.58 -6.70
CA LYS A 91 7.40 13.57 -6.45
C LYS A 91 7.93 12.15 -6.26
N TRP A 92 7.08 11.23 -5.83
CA TRP A 92 7.49 9.86 -5.54
C TRP A 92 7.24 8.90 -6.69
N ILE A 93 6.71 9.36 -7.81
CA ILE A 93 6.50 8.51 -9.00
C ILE A 93 7.84 7.94 -9.46
N ASN A 94 7.85 6.64 -9.75
CA ASN A 94 9.01 5.87 -10.20
C ASN A 94 10.09 5.65 -9.13
N LYS A 95 9.82 5.98 -7.87
CA LYS A 95 10.75 5.71 -6.77
C LYS A 95 10.27 4.48 -6.00
N PRO A 96 11.09 3.43 -5.87
CA PRO A 96 10.64 2.21 -5.18
C PRO A 96 10.60 2.39 -3.68
N PHE A 97 9.58 1.77 -3.06
CA PHE A 97 9.45 1.67 -1.62
C PHE A 97 9.53 0.19 -1.23
N GLU A 98 10.24 -0.12 -0.18
CA GLU A 98 10.38 -1.49 0.28
C GLU A 98 9.07 -2.06 0.82
N THR A 99 8.22 -1.20 1.39
CA THR A 99 6.94 -1.62 1.97
C THR A 99 5.82 -0.67 1.56
N MET A 100 4.60 -1.17 1.57
CA MET A 100 3.42 -0.32 1.35
C MET A 100 3.26 0.71 2.45
N GLU A 101 3.62 0.35 3.67
CA GLU A 101 3.60 1.27 4.80
C GLU A 101 4.47 2.50 4.52
N ALA A 102 5.71 2.28 4.08
CA ALA A 102 6.62 3.37 3.74
C ALA A 102 6.06 4.24 2.63
N LEU A 103 5.47 3.62 1.61
CA LEU A 103 4.84 4.33 0.49
C LEU A 103 3.69 5.20 0.98
N LEU A 104 2.78 4.63 1.74
CA LEU A 104 1.60 5.35 2.22
C LEU A 104 1.99 6.48 3.20
N LEU A 105 2.97 6.24 4.06
CA LEU A 105 3.48 7.28 4.97
C LEU A 105 4.10 8.45 4.21
N ALA A 106 4.73 8.17 3.07
CA ALA A 106 5.37 9.21 2.26
C ALA A 106 4.36 10.09 1.52
N VAL A 107 3.23 9.51 1.06
CA VAL A 107 2.31 10.20 0.15
C VAL A 107 0.95 10.54 0.78
N SER A 108 0.63 10.01 1.95
CA SER A 108 -0.68 10.21 2.57
C SER A 108 -0.56 10.66 4.02
N PRO A 109 -0.63 11.97 4.28
CA PRO A 109 -0.64 12.46 5.66
C PRO A 109 -1.79 11.89 6.50
N LYS A 110 -2.96 11.71 5.90
CA LYS A 110 -4.12 11.13 6.61
C LYS A 110 -3.89 9.66 6.96
N PHE A 111 -3.22 8.91 6.11
CA PHE A 111 -2.80 7.55 6.46
C PHE A 111 -1.85 7.59 7.66
N GLY A 112 -0.90 8.50 7.65
CA GLY A 112 0.06 8.66 8.74
C GLY A 112 -0.64 8.88 10.07
N ASP A 113 -1.65 9.75 10.10
CA ASP A 113 -2.43 10.02 11.30
C ASP A 113 -3.15 8.76 11.78
N LYS A 114 -3.80 8.03 10.88
CA LYS A 114 -4.49 6.79 11.24
C LYS A 114 -3.54 5.70 11.69
N PHE A 115 -2.40 5.59 11.02
CA PHE A 115 -1.37 4.61 11.38
C PHE A 115 -0.84 4.88 12.77
N HIS A 116 -0.53 6.13 13.09
CA HIS A 116 -0.04 6.51 14.41
C HIS A 116 -1.10 6.29 15.48
N GLN A 117 -2.37 6.58 15.19
CA GLN A 117 -3.47 6.32 16.11
C GLN A 117 -3.61 4.82 16.40
N ALA A 118 -3.55 3.99 15.36
CA ALA A 118 -3.65 2.54 15.53
C ALA A 118 -2.47 2.00 16.34
N LEU A 119 -1.27 2.47 16.05
CA LEU A 119 -0.07 2.07 16.77
C LEU A 119 -0.14 2.49 18.24
N PHE A 120 -0.55 3.73 18.49
CA PHE A 120 -0.70 4.27 19.84
C PHE A 120 -1.74 3.49 20.64
N SER A 121 -2.88 3.16 20.01
CA SER A 121 -3.93 2.36 20.65
C SER A 121 -3.42 0.98 21.04
N ASN A 122 -2.66 0.33 20.19
CA ASN A 122 -2.08 -0.98 20.49
C ASN A 122 -1.07 -0.91 21.61
N LEU A 123 -0.22 0.10 21.61
CA LEU A 123 0.76 0.31 22.70
C LEU A 123 0.06 0.62 24.00
N SER A 124 -0.98 1.44 23.98
CA SER A 124 -1.76 1.80 25.15
C SER A 124 -2.44 0.58 25.75
N ASN A 125 -3.01 -0.30 24.91
CA ASN A 125 -3.63 -1.54 25.37
C ASN A 125 -2.61 -2.48 26.01
N LEU A 126 -1.41 -2.59 25.42
CA LEU A 126 -0.33 -3.40 25.98
C LEU A 126 0.13 -2.85 27.33
N SER A 127 0.27 -1.52 27.44
CA SER A 127 0.64 -0.87 28.70
C SER A 127 -0.40 -1.09 29.78
N GLN A 128 -1.69 -0.98 29.43
CA GLN A 128 -2.77 -1.21 30.39
C GLN A 128 -2.80 -2.66 30.86
N GLN A 129 -2.55 -3.62 29.97
CA GLN A 129 -2.48 -5.03 30.36
C GLN A 129 -1.30 -5.29 31.29
N SER A 130 -0.14 -4.71 31.01
CA SER A 130 1.04 -4.83 31.86
C SER A 130 0.80 -4.21 33.25
N ILE A 131 0.21 -3.02 33.29
CA ILE A 131 -0.12 -2.32 34.53
C ILE A 131 -1.17 -3.11 35.31
N GLY A 132 -2.18 -3.63 34.62
CA GLY A 132 -3.21 -4.47 35.23
C GLY A 132 -2.62 -5.71 35.91
N ASN A 133 -1.66 -6.36 35.26
CA ASN A 133 -0.98 -7.52 35.81
C ASN A 133 -0.15 -7.17 37.04
N ILE A 134 0.48 -6.00 37.06
CA ILE A 134 1.28 -5.53 38.18
C ILE A 134 0.40 -5.17 39.39
N THR A 135 -0.74 -4.52 39.14
CA THR A 135 -1.64 -4.07 40.20
C THR A 135 -2.44 -5.22 40.84
N ASN A 136 -2.53 -6.35 40.18
CA ASN A 136 -3.24 -7.52 40.73
C ASN A 136 -2.37 -8.39 41.63
N ASN A 137 -1.15 -7.99 41.87
CA ASN A 137 -0.27 -8.68 42.82
C ASN A 137 -0.41 -8.11 44.25
#